data_39d34423cfe5e51ebc4b0d3f10ee342e
#
_entry.id   39d34423cfe5e51ebc4b0d3f10ee342e
#
_cell.length_a   1.000
_cell.length_b   1.000
_cell.length_c   1.000
_cell.angle_alpha   90.00
_cell.angle_beta   90.00
_cell.angle_gamma   90.00
#
_symmetry.space_group_name_H-M   'P 1'
#
loop_
_entity.id
_entity.type
_entity.pdbx_description
1 polymer ?
#
loop_
_entity_poly.entity_id
_entity_poly.type
_entity_poly.pdbx_seq_one_letter_code
_entity_poly.pdbx_strand_id
1 'polypeptide(L)' 'MFITYDPESGSAYISLLPEDAGFVPRSAVTLEEVDALGDSAGEIVLDFDEEGRLVGIEVLAPDLLLRSETLGRLRHGG' A
#
# COMPACT_ATOMS: atom_id res chain seq x y z
N MET A 1 12.78 -3.30 2.10
CA MET A 1 11.33 -3.18 2.41
C MET A 1 11.09 -1.94 3.26
N PHE A 2 10.14 -1.13 2.89
CA PHE A 2 9.84 0.09 3.64
C PHE A 2 8.41 0.53 3.37
N ILE A 3 7.89 1.39 4.26
CA ILE A 3 6.53 1.93 4.16
C ILE A 3 6.63 3.44 4.04
N THR A 4 5.91 4.02 3.08
CA THR A 4 5.82 5.46 2.91
C THR A 4 4.38 5.91 3.01
N TYR A 5 4.17 7.15 3.43
CA TYR A 5 2.86 7.78 3.49
C TYR A 5 2.89 9.09 2.71
N ASP A 6 1.94 9.25 1.79
CA ASP A 6 1.83 10.47 0.99
C ASP A 6 0.71 11.34 1.57
N PRO A 7 1.05 12.47 2.22
CA PRO A 7 0.03 13.32 2.81
C PRO A 7 -0.87 14.01 1.78
N GLU A 8 -0.42 14.16 0.55
CA GLU A 8 -1.24 14.79 -0.49
C GLU A 8 -2.37 13.89 -0.95
N SER A 9 -2.07 12.63 -1.22
CA SER A 9 -3.08 11.68 -1.67
C SER A 9 -3.74 10.96 -0.50
N GLY A 10 -3.11 10.98 0.68
CA GLY A 10 -3.58 10.25 1.84
C GLY A 10 -3.40 8.75 1.71
N SER A 11 -2.53 8.29 0.82
CA SER A 11 -2.31 6.86 0.62
C SER A 11 -1.02 6.39 1.29
N ALA A 12 -0.94 5.11 1.60
CA ALA A 12 0.26 4.48 2.11
C ALA A 12 0.75 3.45 1.09
N TYR A 13 2.07 3.31 0.97
CA TYR A 13 2.67 2.34 0.08
C TYR A 13 3.68 1.49 0.83
N ILE A 14 3.56 0.18 0.67
CA ILE A 14 4.47 -0.79 1.26
C ILE A 14 5.33 -1.37 0.14
N SER A 15 6.62 -1.05 0.15
CA SER A 15 7.55 -1.61 -0.83
C SER A 15 8.14 -2.89 -0.29
N LEU A 16 8.06 -3.96 -1.07
CA LEU A 16 8.61 -5.25 -0.73
C LEU A 16 9.97 -5.48 -1.39
N LEU A 17 10.45 -4.48 -2.15
CA LEU A 17 11.75 -4.56 -2.80
C LEU A 17 12.85 -4.08 -1.87
N PRO A 18 14.08 -4.57 -2.06
CA PRO A 18 15.24 -3.97 -1.41
C PRO A 18 15.39 -2.51 -1.82
N GLU A 19 15.96 -1.68 -0.95
CA GLU A 19 16.11 -0.26 -1.23
C GLU A 19 16.97 0.03 -2.46
N ASP A 20 17.89 -0.87 -2.78
CA ASP A 20 18.80 -0.72 -3.92
C ASP A 20 18.34 -1.41 -5.20
N ALA A 21 17.09 -1.86 -5.23
CA ALA A 21 16.58 -2.61 -6.38
C ALA A 21 16.47 -1.76 -7.66
N GLY A 22 16.39 -0.44 -7.53
CA GLY A 22 16.19 0.43 -8.68
C GLY A 22 14.79 0.33 -9.24
N PHE A 23 14.65 0.71 -10.51
CA PHE A 23 13.34 0.68 -11.17
C PHE A 23 12.96 -0.75 -11.55
N VAL A 24 11.76 -1.15 -11.17
CA VAL A 24 11.19 -2.45 -11.52
C VAL A 24 9.85 -2.20 -12.19
N PRO A 25 9.68 -2.59 -13.46
CA PRO A 25 8.38 -2.47 -14.12
C PRO A 25 7.33 -3.28 -13.39
N ARG A 26 6.13 -2.72 -13.24
CA ARG A 26 5.09 -3.36 -12.45
C ARG A 26 3.71 -3.18 -13.09
N SER A 27 2.81 -4.11 -12.79
CA SER A 27 1.41 -4.00 -13.12
C SER A 27 0.58 -4.10 -11.84
N ALA A 28 -0.49 -3.33 -11.78
CA ALA A 28 -1.32 -3.19 -10.58
C ALA A 28 -2.60 -4.00 -10.70
N VAL A 29 -2.99 -4.64 -9.60
CA VAL A 29 -4.27 -5.33 -9.48
C VAL A 29 -4.97 -4.80 -8.25
N THR A 30 -6.16 -4.22 -8.42
CA THR A 30 -6.95 -3.68 -7.33
C THR A 30 -7.80 -4.77 -6.70
N LEU A 31 -7.74 -4.88 -5.38
CA LEU A 31 -8.65 -5.75 -4.64
C LEU A 31 -9.92 -4.96 -4.35
N GLU A 32 -10.97 -5.25 -5.09
CA GLU A 32 -12.23 -4.50 -4.99
C GLU A 32 -13.17 -5.03 -3.90
N GLU A 33 -13.06 -6.32 -3.59
CA GLU A 33 -13.96 -6.94 -2.62
C GLU A 33 -13.17 -7.43 -1.42
N VAL A 34 -13.11 -6.59 -0.40
CA VAL A 34 -12.58 -7.01 0.89
C VAL A 34 -13.77 -7.06 1.83
N ASP A 35 -14.33 -8.23 2.03
CA ASP A 35 -15.56 -8.42 2.83
C ASP A 35 -15.45 -7.84 4.23
N ALA A 36 -14.26 -7.85 4.80
CA ALA A 36 -14.03 -7.31 6.13
C ALA A 36 -14.29 -5.81 6.24
N LEU A 37 -14.34 -5.10 5.10
CA LEU A 37 -14.57 -3.66 5.07
C LEU A 37 -16.05 -3.29 4.96
N GLY A 38 -16.89 -4.22 4.58
CA GLY A 38 -18.28 -3.94 4.29
C GLY A 38 -18.39 -2.89 3.17
N ASP A 39 -19.14 -1.83 3.43
CA ASP A 39 -19.32 -0.75 2.47
C ASP A 39 -18.26 0.34 2.54
N SER A 40 -17.17 0.10 3.27
CA SER A 40 -16.08 1.08 3.39
C SER A 40 -15.40 1.31 2.06
N ALA A 41 -14.97 2.54 1.84
CA ALA A 41 -14.42 2.96 0.56
C ALA A 41 -12.91 2.74 0.42
N GLY A 42 -12.31 1.97 1.30
CA GLY A 42 -10.89 1.70 1.23
C GLY A 42 -10.56 0.70 0.12
N GLU A 43 -9.42 0.87 -0.51
CA GLU A 43 -8.95 -0.02 -1.55
C GLU A 43 -7.52 -0.46 -1.27
N ILE A 44 -7.21 -1.68 -1.70
CA ILE A 44 -5.86 -2.22 -1.64
C ILE A 44 -5.43 -2.56 -3.06
N VAL A 45 -4.29 -2.05 -3.49
CA VAL A 45 -3.73 -2.32 -4.81
C VAL A 45 -2.47 -3.13 -4.65
N LEU A 46 -2.38 -4.24 -5.35
CA LEU A 46 -1.21 -5.10 -5.35
C LEU A 46 -0.40 -4.85 -6.61
N ASP A 47 0.89 -4.60 -6.47
CA ASP A 47 1.81 -4.40 -7.59
C ASP A 47 2.65 -5.66 -7.80
N PHE A 48 2.69 -6.14 -9.04
CA PHE A 48 3.46 -7.33 -9.43
C PHE A 48 4.51 -6.95 -10.47
N ASP A 49 5.64 -7.63 -10.45
CA ASP A 49 6.66 -7.46 -11.47
C ASP A 49 6.32 -8.30 -12.73
N GLU A 50 7.22 -8.27 -13.71
CA GLU A 50 7.02 -8.99 -14.98
C GLU A 50 6.98 -10.51 -14.81
N GLU A 51 7.53 -11.01 -13.71
CA GLU A 51 7.54 -12.44 -13.42
C GLU A 51 6.33 -12.88 -12.60
N GLY A 52 5.42 -11.94 -12.29
CA GLY A 52 4.23 -12.22 -11.50
C GLY A 52 4.48 -12.29 -10.00
N ARG A 53 5.56 -11.69 -9.53
CA ARG A 53 5.88 -11.65 -8.10
C ARG A 53 5.46 -10.33 -7.50
N LEU A 54 4.96 -10.36 -6.28
CA LEU A 54 4.49 -9.18 -5.57
C LEU A 54 5.67 -8.29 -5.18
N VAL A 55 5.63 -7.03 -5.58
CA VAL A 55 6.69 -6.07 -5.29
C VAL A 55 6.23 -4.90 -4.44
N GLY A 56 4.93 -4.68 -4.32
CA GLY A 56 4.43 -3.58 -3.51
C GLY A 56 2.94 -3.70 -3.23
N ILE A 57 2.51 -2.97 -2.20
CA ILE A 57 1.11 -2.91 -1.80
C ILE A 57 0.77 -1.45 -1.55
N GLU A 58 -0.26 -0.95 -2.24
CA GLU A 58 -0.74 0.41 -2.02
C GLU A 58 -2.04 0.35 -1.24
N VAL A 59 -2.13 1.12 -0.16
CA VAL A 59 -3.32 1.21 0.67
C VAL A 59 -3.94 2.58 0.43
N LEU A 60 -5.08 2.60 -0.26
CA LEU A 60 -5.84 3.81 -0.49
C LEU A 60 -6.83 3.98 0.67
N ALA A 61 -6.94 5.20 1.19
CA ALA A 61 -7.74 5.49 2.38
C ALA A 61 -7.26 4.68 3.59
N PRO A 62 -5.98 4.81 4.00
CA PRO A 62 -5.46 4.05 5.14
C PRO A 62 -6.17 4.34 6.45
N ASP A 63 -6.85 5.51 6.55
CA ASP A 63 -7.67 5.84 7.72
C ASP A 63 -8.75 4.81 7.98
N LEU A 64 -9.23 4.15 6.94
CA LEU A 64 -10.29 3.16 7.03
C LEU A 64 -9.75 1.74 7.20
N LEU A 65 -8.55 1.47 6.71
CA LEU A 65 -8.01 0.12 6.62
C LEU A 65 -6.98 -0.20 7.68
N LEU A 66 -6.25 0.80 8.15
CA LEU A 66 -5.16 0.60 9.10
C LEU A 66 -5.60 0.97 10.51
N ARG A 67 -5.01 0.30 11.47
CA ARG A 67 -5.23 0.65 12.88
C ARG A 67 -4.66 2.04 13.15
N SER A 68 -5.26 2.74 14.10
CA SER A 68 -4.83 4.11 14.43
C SER A 68 -3.39 4.17 14.91
N GLU A 69 -2.91 3.15 15.62
CA GLU A 69 -1.52 3.09 16.06
C GLU A 69 -0.56 3.02 14.87
N THR A 70 -0.90 2.19 13.87
CA THR A 70 -0.09 2.06 12.66
C THR A 70 -0.08 3.36 11.87
N LEU A 71 -1.25 3.96 11.71
CA LEU A 71 -1.40 5.19 10.97
C LEU A 71 -0.60 6.33 11.60
N GLY A 72 -0.63 6.42 12.94
CA GLY A 72 0.13 7.42 13.67
C GLY A 72 1.63 7.30 13.43
N ARG A 73 2.15 6.09 13.39
CA ARG A 73 3.57 5.87 13.13
C ARG A 73 3.95 6.26 11.71
N LEU A 74 3.10 5.97 10.73
CA LEU A 74 3.35 6.35 9.34
C LEU A 74 3.39 7.86 9.18
N ARG A 75 2.46 8.57 9.81
CA ARG A 75 2.37 10.02 9.72
C ARG A 75 3.55 10.73 10.39
N HIS A 76 4.17 10.10 11.36
CA HIS A 76 5.32 10.67 12.06
C HIS A 76 6.66 10.13 11.54
N GLY A 77 6.66 9.44 10.41
CA GLY A 77 7.88 9.00 9.76
C GLY A 77 8.61 7.89 10.48
N GLY A 78 7.92 7.24 11.37
CA GLY A 78 8.55 6.22 12.15
C GLY A 78 7.98 4.87 12.04
#